data_4f40b23459a7c95e7bd2086a3e02abb5
#
_entry.id   4f40b23459a7c95e7bd2086a3e02abb5
#
_cell.length_a   1.000
_cell.length_b   1.000
_cell.length_c   1.000
_cell.angle_alpha   90.00
_cell.angle_beta   90.00
_cell.angle_gamma   90.00
#
_symmetry.space_group_name_H-M   'P 1'
#
loop_
_entity.id
_entity.type
_entity.pdbx_description
1 polymer ?
#
loop_
_entity_poly.entity_id
_entity_poly.type
_entity_poly.pdbx_seq_one_letter_code
_entity_poly.pdbx_strand_id
1 'polypeptide(L)'
;MDLKTAVYNAARDGKLKLLLKLLSDRSPEDVEGLTTAKTVGGTPLLIAARYGHLEVVEYLLEHCRVNVEAGGSVNFDGETIEGAPPLWAASAAGHLLVVRSLLQHGASVNNTTLTNSTPLRAACFDGHLEIVKYLIEHCADLEVANRHGHTCLMISCYKGHHDIAQYLLEKGADVNRKSVKGNTALHDCAESGSLEILKLLLKSQARMERDGYGMTPLLAAAVTGHSNIVEYLIQQPHTPREAGIEALELLGATFVDKKRDLLGALKCWKRAMEMRHTEQGSIVHKPEPRQLVLAYDYSREVSTTEELENLITDPDEMRMQALLIRERILGPSHPDTSYYIRYRGAVYADSGNFERCINLWKYALDMQQNNLDPLSPMTASSFLSFAELFSYVLQDRSKGTFATQVSFSDLMAVLSKSVREVERAMRQRENMPDSTQFTKALSIILHLIFLLEKVDCGPEQEHYKRQTVYRLLKASPRGKGGFTPLHMAVDKDTTTVGRYPVGKFPSLHVVNILLECGADPDSRDFENNTPLHIAALNNCPVIMNTLIEAGAHIDATNSCQKTAYDLLDEKLVTKTMLHPFSYITLQCLAARAVEKHKIPYKGLVPDELESFIELH
;
A
#
# COMPACT_ATOMS: atom_id res chain seq x y z
N MET A 1 -10.60 -12.81 36.21
CA MET A 1 -9.62 -13.29 35.21
C MET A 1 -10.01 -14.70 34.85
N ASP A 2 -10.30 -14.96 33.60
CA ASP A 2 -10.67 -16.33 33.15
C ASP A 2 -9.49 -17.27 33.35
N LEU A 3 -9.81 -18.54 33.73
CA LEU A 3 -8.79 -19.55 34.05
C LEU A 3 -7.88 -19.84 32.84
N LYS A 4 -8.43 -19.84 31.61
CA LYS A 4 -7.64 -19.97 30.37
C LYS A 4 -6.57 -18.88 30.27
N THR A 5 -6.97 -17.65 30.54
CA THR A 5 -6.05 -16.50 30.58
C THR A 5 -5.00 -16.62 31.68
N ALA A 6 -5.36 -17.20 32.84
CA ALA A 6 -4.41 -17.40 33.92
C ALA A 6 -3.36 -18.48 33.57
N VAL A 7 -3.76 -19.58 32.94
CA VAL A 7 -2.87 -20.64 32.46
C VAL A 7 -1.93 -20.08 31.36
N TYR A 8 -2.48 -19.36 30.40
CA TYR A 8 -1.68 -18.71 29.36
C TYR A 8 -0.63 -17.74 29.93
N ASN A 9 -1.03 -16.88 30.86
CA ASN A 9 -0.11 -15.92 31.47
C ASN A 9 0.96 -16.64 32.34
N ALA A 10 0.61 -17.70 33.05
CA ALA A 10 1.57 -18.50 33.79
C ALA A 10 2.62 -19.14 32.87
N ALA A 11 2.19 -19.63 31.70
CA ALA A 11 3.09 -20.16 30.68
C ALA A 11 3.96 -19.07 30.04
N ARG A 12 3.38 -17.90 29.73
CA ARG A 12 4.11 -16.73 29.21
C ARG A 12 5.19 -16.24 30.17
N ASP A 13 4.89 -16.21 31.45
CA ASP A 13 5.78 -15.67 32.48
C ASP A 13 6.75 -16.73 33.07
N GLY A 14 6.73 -17.98 32.56
CA GLY A 14 7.58 -19.07 33.01
C GLY A 14 7.29 -19.55 34.43
N LYS A 15 6.10 -19.30 34.96
CA LYS A 15 5.72 -19.61 36.35
C LYS A 15 5.23 -21.03 36.48
N LEU A 16 6.14 -22.03 36.38
CA LEU A 16 5.80 -23.44 36.43
C LEU A 16 5.01 -23.79 37.71
N LYS A 17 5.44 -23.32 38.89
CA LYS A 17 4.74 -23.59 40.16
C LYS A 17 3.29 -23.09 40.17
N LEU A 18 3.04 -21.93 39.55
CA LEU A 18 1.69 -21.40 39.41
C LEU A 18 0.89 -22.21 38.41
N LEU A 19 1.50 -22.62 37.29
CA LEU A 19 0.87 -23.47 36.27
C LEU A 19 0.46 -24.79 36.87
N LEU A 20 1.34 -25.46 37.61
CA LEU A 20 1.05 -26.70 38.37
C LEU A 20 -0.16 -26.52 39.28
N LYS A 21 -0.20 -25.44 40.07
CA LYS A 21 -1.30 -25.14 41.00
C LYS A 21 -2.63 -24.90 40.27
N LEU A 22 -2.59 -24.27 39.10
CA LEU A 22 -3.79 -24.02 38.28
C LEU A 22 -4.36 -25.27 37.64
N LEU A 23 -3.52 -26.28 37.38
CA LEU A 23 -3.87 -27.53 36.73
C LEU A 23 -4.06 -28.70 37.74
N SER A 24 -3.60 -28.55 38.99
CA SER A 24 -3.83 -29.57 40.04
C SER A 24 -5.31 -29.75 40.30
N ASP A 25 -5.66 -30.98 40.70
CA ASP A 25 -7.01 -31.39 41.08
C ASP A 25 -8.08 -31.27 39.97
N ARG A 26 -7.66 -31.30 38.68
CA ARG A 26 -8.56 -31.23 37.52
C ARG A 26 -8.60 -32.53 36.75
N SER A 27 -9.70 -32.74 36.05
CA SER A 27 -9.82 -33.89 35.15
C SER A 27 -8.84 -33.77 33.98
N PRO A 28 -8.38 -34.86 33.37
CA PRO A 28 -7.52 -34.83 32.19
C PRO A 28 -8.14 -34.03 31.04
N GLU A 29 -9.44 -34.06 30.87
CA GLU A 29 -10.19 -33.31 29.84
C GLU A 29 -10.16 -31.79 30.10
N ASP A 30 -10.31 -31.40 31.38
CA ASP A 30 -10.18 -29.96 31.75
C ASP A 30 -8.76 -29.45 31.54
N VAL A 31 -7.74 -30.23 31.89
CA VAL A 31 -6.32 -29.88 31.66
C VAL A 31 -6.06 -29.72 30.17
N GLU A 32 -6.50 -30.64 29.33
CA GLU A 32 -6.39 -30.54 27.89
C GLU A 32 -7.11 -29.28 27.36
N GLY A 33 -8.36 -29.06 27.80
CA GLY A 33 -9.14 -27.88 27.41
C GLY A 33 -8.50 -26.53 27.80
N LEU A 34 -7.75 -26.49 28.93
CA LEU A 34 -7.05 -25.28 29.38
C LEU A 34 -5.71 -25.07 28.69
N THR A 35 -4.98 -26.15 28.41
CA THR A 35 -3.62 -26.08 27.82
C THR A 35 -3.63 -25.97 26.29
N THR A 36 -4.74 -26.36 25.62
CA THR A 36 -4.94 -26.22 24.18
C THR A 36 -5.70 -24.95 23.80
N ALA A 37 -6.32 -24.27 24.77
CA ALA A 37 -7.08 -23.04 24.50
C ALA A 37 -6.21 -21.94 23.96
N LYS A 38 -6.66 -21.31 22.86
CA LYS A 38 -6.01 -20.13 22.30
C LYS A 38 -6.45 -18.87 23.06
N THR A 39 -5.50 -18.21 23.71
CA THR A 39 -5.69 -16.93 24.36
C THR A 39 -4.84 -15.88 23.64
N VAL A 40 -5.41 -14.73 23.27
CA VAL A 40 -4.72 -13.73 22.44
C VAL A 40 -4.16 -14.35 21.13
N GLY A 41 -4.86 -15.35 20.58
CA GLY A 41 -4.45 -16.05 19.35
C GLY A 41 -3.45 -17.19 19.51
N GLY A 42 -2.79 -17.34 20.67
CA GLY A 42 -1.75 -18.35 20.93
C GLY A 42 -2.12 -19.36 22.02
N THR A 43 -1.47 -20.54 21.99
CA THR A 43 -1.57 -21.56 23.02
C THR A 43 -0.54 -21.34 24.15
N PRO A 44 -0.73 -21.92 25.35
CA PRO A 44 0.28 -21.90 26.41
C PRO A 44 1.63 -22.45 25.97
N LEU A 45 1.67 -23.52 25.15
CA LEU A 45 2.92 -24.06 24.60
C LEU A 45 3.62 -23.08 23.67
N LEU A 46 2.88 -22.45 22.74
CA LEU A 46 3.43 -21.48 21.79
C LEU A 46 4.08 -20.30 22.52
N ILE A 47 3.39 -19.75 23.52
CA ILE A 47 3.90 -18.58 24.24
C ILE A 47 5.07 -18.92 25.18
N ALA A 48 5.07 -20.10 25.81
CA ALA A 48 6.20 -20.59 26.58
C ALA A 48 7.42 -20.82 25.69
N ALA A 49 7.24 -21.36 24.50
CA ALA A 49 8.30 -21.54 23.51
C ALA A 49 8.85 -20.18 23.03
N ARG A 50 7.97 -19.21 22.78
CA ARG A 50 8.35 -17.82 22.40
C ARG A 50 9.25 -17.14 23.42
N TYR A 51 9.00 -17.37 24.72
CA TYR A 51 9.75 -16.75 25.83
C TYR A 51 10.85 -17.66 26.41
N GLY A 52 11.05 -18.87 25.87
CA GLY A 52 12.15 -19.75 26.22
C GLY A 52 12.02 -20.48 27.56
N HIS A 53 10.81 -20.65 28.06
CA HIS A 53 10.55 -21.31 29.34
C HIS A 53 10.57 -22.84 29.22
N LEU A 54 11.78 -23.41 29.18
CA LEU A 54 12.00 -24.84 28.95
C LEU A 54 11.19 -25.73 29.90
N GLU A 55 11.27 -25.48 31.21
CA GLU A 55 10.56 -26.30 32.21
C GLU A 55 9.03 -26.31 31.99
N VAL A 56 8.46 -25.19 31.55
CA VAL A 56 7.03 -25.10 31.22
C VAL A 56 6.73 -25.87 29.92
N VAL A 57 7.60 -25.72 28.91
CA VAL A 57 7.46 -26.45 27.64
C VAL A 57 7.47 -27.96 27.87
N GLU A 58 8.47 -28.47 28.61
CA GLU A 58 8.59 -29.89 28.93
C GLU A 58 7.38 -30.40 29.72
N TYR A 59 6.96 -29.67 30.75
CA TYR A 59 5.76 -30.03 31.52
C TYR A 59 4.51 -30.11 30.64
N LEU A 60 4.28 -29.15 29.76
CA LEU A 60 3.13 -29.17 28.87
C LEU A 60 3.17 -30.35 27.89
N LEU A 61 4.34 -30.70 27.36
CA LEU A 61 4.50 -31.81 26.40
C LEU A 61 4.40 -33.16 27.06
N GLU A 62 5.01 -33.35 28.25
CA GLU A 62 5.10 -34.63 28.90
C GLU A 62 3.85 -34.98 29.72
N HIS A 63 3.21 -33.97 30.36
CA HIS A 63 2.15 -34.20 31.32
C HIS A 63 0.75 -33.76 30.84
N CYS A 64 0.66 -32.78 29.93
CA CYS A 64 -0.61 -32.23 29.48
C CYS A 64 -1.07 -32.71 28.10
N ARG A 65 -0.31 -33.58 27.45
CA ARG A 65 -0.61 -34.18 26.11
C ARG A 65 -0.96 -33.14 25.04
N VAL A 66 -0.33 -31.95 25.10
CA VAL A 66 -0.58 -30.91 24.12
C VAL A 66 0.00 -31.28 22.75
N ASN A 67 -0.66 -30.86 21.68
CA ASN A 67 -0.14 -31.04 20.34
C ASN A 67 1.07 -30.13 20.14
N VAL A 68 2.25 -30.71 19.91
CA VAL A 68 3.52 -29.99 19.67
C VAL A 68 3.47 -29.04 18.47
N GLU A 69 2.55 -29.32 17.52
CA GLU A 69 2.34 -28.54 16.29
C GLU A 69 1.22 -27.48 16.42
N ALA A 70 0.63 -27.31 17.60
CA ALA A 70 -0.49 -26.38 17.78
C ALA A 70 -0.05 -24.94 17.54
N GLY A 71 -0.18 -24.49 16.30
CA GLY A 71 0.15 -23.14 15.85
C GLY A 71 -0.85 -22.09 16.31
N GLY A 72 -0.41 -20.85 16.33
CA GLY A 72 -1.20 -19.69 16.71
C GLY A 72 -0.60 -18.38 16.25
N SER A 73 -1.19 -17.28 16.68
CA SER A 73 -0.69 -15.94 16.45
C SER A 73 0.33 -15.58 17.53
N VAL A 74 1.45 -15.01 17.12
CA VAL A 74 2.51 -14.56 18.03
C VAL A 74 3.07 -13.23 17.56
N ASN A 75 3.37 -12.34 18.50
CA ASN A 75 3.92 -11.02 18.18
C ASN A 75 5.45 -11.02 18.28
N PHE A 76 6.11 -10.49 17.23
CA PHE A 76 7.55 -10.20 17.18
C PHE A 76 7.74 -8.78 16.64
N ASP A 77 8.41 -7.94 17.41
CA ASP A 77 8.76 -6.54 17.05
C ASP A 77 7.57 -5.70 16.54
N GLY A 78 6.38 -5.94 17.12
CA GLY A 78 5.17 -5.24 16.75
C GLY A 78 4.40 -5.84 15.56
N GLU A 79 4.95 -6.84 14.89
CA GLU A 79 4.28 -7.60 13.84
C GLU A 79 3.64 -8.87 14.39
N THR A 80 2.40 -9.14 13.98
CA THR A 80 1.69 -10.37 14.33
C THR A 80 1.94 -11.43 13.27
N ILE A 81 2.56 -12.54 13.69
CA ILE A 81 2.82 -13.69 12.83
C ILE A 81 1.73 -14.74 13.05
N GLU A 82 0.98 -15.03 12.01
CA GLU A 82 -0.13 -15.95 12.04
C GLU A 82 0.29 -17.39 11.72
N GLY A 83 -0.33 -18.34 12.43
CA GLY A 83 -0.10 -19.77 12.21
C GLY A 83 1.30 -20.24 12.62
N ALA A 84 1.99 -19.53 13.52
CA ALA A 84 3.33 -19.88 13.96
C ALA A 84 3.31 -21.17 14.82
N PRO A 85 4.07 -22.23 14.42
CA PRO A 85 4.29 -23.39 15.29
C PRO A 85 5.18 -23.05 16.48
N PRO A 86 5.10 -23.80 17.61
CA PRO A 86 6.00 -23.58 18.75
C PRO A 86 7.49 -23.64 18.39
N LEU A 87 7.87 -24.56 17.51
CA LEU A 87 9.26 -24.68 17.01
C LEU A 87 9.72 -23.43 16.25
N TRP A 88 8.84 -22.86 15.42
CA TRP A 88 9.13 -21.60 14.73
C TRP A 88 9.37 -20.45 15.72
N ALA A 89 8.49 -20.33 16.72
CA ALA A 89 8.57 -19.26 17.72
C ALA A 89 9.85 -19.35 18.59
N ALA A 90 10.22 -20.57 19.01
CA ALA A 90 11.46 -20.82 19.74
C ALA A 90 12.70 -20.54 18.88
N SER A 91 12.67 -20.89 17.60
CA SER A 91 13.77 -20.67 16.65
C SER A 91 13.97 -19.19 16.36
N ALA A 92 12.89 -18.42 16.16
CA ALA A 92 12.92 -16.98 15.96
C ALA A 92 13.45 -16.26 17.22
N ALA A 93 13.08 -16.72 18.40
CA ALA A 93 13.50 -16.11 19.66
C ALA A 93 14.89 -16.53 20.16
N GLY A 94 15.53 -17.49 19.52
CA GLY A 94 16.88 -17.91 19.89
C GLY A 94 16.98 -18.92 21.03
N HIS A 95 15.91 -19.64 21.36
CA HIS A 95 15.87 -20.55 22.49
C HIS A 95 16.26 -21.97 22.13
N LEU A 96 17.56 -22.25 21.97
CA LEU A 96 18.09 -23.53 21.52
C LEU A 96 17.63 -24.73 22.35
N LEU A 97 17.57 -24.61 23.68
CA LEU A 97 17.13 -25.71 24.54
C LEU A 97 15.66 -26.06 24.30
N VAL A 98 14.80 -25.07 24.09
CA VAL A 98 13.40 -25.27 23.73
C VAL A 98 13.27 -25.90 22.35
N VAL A 99 14.06 -25.45 21.37
CA VAL A 99 14.12 -26.06 20.03
C VAL A 99 14.48 -27.54 20.12
N ARG A 100 15.47 -27.91 20.93
CA ARG A 100 15.86 -29.32 21.18
C ARG A 100 14.72 -30.13 21.77
N SER A 101 14.10 -29.61 22.83
CA SER A 101 12.97 -30.30 23.50
C SER A 101 11.79 -30.50 22.54
N LEU A 102 11.40 -29.48 21.76
CA LEU A 102 10.30 -29.60 20.80
C LEU A 102 10.58 -30.67 19.72
N LEU A 103 11.80 -30.70 19.14
CA LEU A 103 12.15 -31.71 18.15
C LEU A 103 12.20 -33.13 18.74
N GLN A 104 12.67 -33.29 19.99
CA GLN A 104 12.65 -34.59 20.70
C GLN A 104 11.22 -35.08 20.93
N HIS A 105 10.26 -34.18 21.10
CA HIS A 105 8.82 -34.51 21.24
C HIS A 105 8.09 -34.59 19.89
N GLY A 106 8.81 -34.66 18.77
CA GLY A 106 8.27 -34.93 17.45
C GLY A 106 7.75 -33.70 16.67
N ALA A 107 8.18 -32.48 17.03
CA ALA A 107 7.90 -31.31 16.20
C ALA A 107 8.49 -31.50 14.81
N SER A 108 7.73 -31.12 13.78
CA SER A 108 8.18 -31.13 12.40
C SER A 108 9.16 -29.99 12.14
N VAL A 109 10.39 -30.31 11.74
CA VAL A 109 11.45 -29.34 11.49
C VAL A 109 11.11 -28.33 10.39
N ASN A 110 10.22 -28.72 9.46
CA ASN A 110 9.82 -27.91 8.31
C ASN A 110 8.39 -27.34 8.38
N ASN A 111 7.72 -27.44 9.54
CA ASN A 111 6.38 -26.85 9.69
C ASN A 111 6.45 -25.32 9.59
N THR A 112 5.49 -24.71 8.88
CA THR A 112 5.55 -23.30 8.48
C THR A 112 4.46 -22.45 9.11
N THR A 113 4.70 -21.14 9.15
CA THR A 113 3.66 -20.13 9.39
C THR A 113 2.72 -20.02 8.18
N LEU A 114 1.64 -19.24 8.30
CA LEU A 114 0.73 -18.96 7.16
C LEU A 114 1.44 -18.24 5.98
N THR A 115 2.58 -17.61 6.22
CA THR A 115 3.40 -16.99 5.16
C THR A 115 4.46 -17.93 4.59
N ASN A 116 4.36 -19.24 4.89
CA ASN A 116 5.32 -20.26 4.50
C ASN A 116 6.75 -20.04 5.03
N SER A 117 6.90 -19.45 6.22
CA SER A 117 8.19 -19.28 6.88
C SER A 117 8.49 -20.50 7.76
N THR A 118 9.66 -21.16 7.53
CA THR A 118 10.15 -22.30 8.32
C THR A 118 10.84 -21.85 9.60
N PRO A 119 11.00 -22.74 10.61
CA PRO A 119 11.85 -22.47 11.78
C PRO A 119 13.30 -22.13 11.41
N LEU A 120 13.86 -22.81 10.41
CA LEU A 120 15.20 -22.50 9.89
C LEU A 120 15.30 -21.08 9.35
N ARG A 121 14.30 -20.66 8.57
CA ARG A 121 14.27 -19.28 8.03
C ARG A 121 14.15 -18.24 9.15
N ALA A 122 13.37 -18.53 10.18
CA ALA A 122 13.24 -17.65 11.35
C ALA A 122 14.58 -17.48 12.09
N ALA A 123 15.29 -18.59 12.34
CA ALA A 123 16.62 -18.57 12.96
C ALA A 123 17.66 -17.82 12.10
N CYS A 124 17.57 -17.93 10.77
CA CYS A 124 18.42 -17.19 9.83
C CYS A 124 18.11 -15.69 9.83
N PHE A 125 16.87 -15.30 10.02
CA PHE A 125 16.45 -13.88 10.08
C PHE A 125 17.08 -13.16 11.29
N ASP A 126 17.05 -13.79 12.47
CA ASP A 126 17.52 -13.19 13.71
C ASP A 126 19.00 -13.53 14.04
N GLY A 127 19.66 -14.34 13.21
CA GLY A 127 21.09 -14.61 13.33
C GLY A 127 21.48 -15.68 14.35
N HIS A 128 20.60 -16.64 14.63
CA HIS A 128 20.82 -17.71 15.62
C HIS A 128 21.60 -18.90 15.03
N LEU A 129 22.89 -18.77 14.82
CA LEU A 129 23.75 -19.75 14.16
C LEU A 129 23.66 -21.18 14.75
N GLU A 130 23.67 -21.31 16.08
CA GLU A 130 23.63 -22.63 16.72
C GLU A 130 22.28 -23.33 16.51
N ILE A 131 21.18 -22.57 16.43
CA ILE A 131 19.87 -23.12 16.07
C ILE A 131 19.85 -23.51 14.59
N VAL A 132 20.41 -22.69 13.72
CA VAL A 132 20.56 -22.99 12.28
C VAL A 132 21.28 -24.32 12.08
N LYS A 133 22.45 -24.51 12.74
CA LYS A 133 23.19 -25.76 12.70
C LYS A 133 22.37 -26.94 13.17
N TYR A 134 21.73 -26.79 14.32
CA TYR A 134 20.93 -27.85 14.92
C TYR A 134 19.74 -28.27 14.05
N LEU A 135 19.00 -27.30 13.48
CA LEU A 135 17.88 -27.59 12.58
C LEU A 135 18.33 -28.30 11.29
N ILE A 136 19.46 -27.90 10.71
CA ILE A 136 20.02 -28.54 9.50
C ILE A 136 20.47 -29.97 9.81
N GLU A 137 21.08 -30.23 10.96
CA GLU A 137 21.44 -31.56 11.43
C GLU A 137 20.22 -32.48 11.60
N HIS A 138 19.04 -31.88 11.85
CA HIS A 138 17.75 -32.59 11.95
C HIS A 138 16.95 -32.52 10.64
N CYS A 139 17.61 -32.40 9.50
CA CYS A 139 17.04 -32.44 8.16
C CYS A 139 16.09 -31.28 7.82
N ALA A 140 16.35 -30.08 8.34
CA ALA A 140 15.66 -28.89 7.85
C ALA A 140 15.99 -28.64 6.37
N ASP A 141 14.98 -28.37 5.58
CA ASP A 141 15.13 -28.11 4.16
C ASP A 141 15.59 -26.64 3.93
N LEU A 142 16.75 -26.50 3.28
CA LEU A 142 17.38 -25.21 2.99
C LEU A 142 16.62 -24.37 1.97
N GLU A 143 15.85 -25.05 1.09
CA GLU A 143 15.27 -24.43 -0.10
C GLU A 143 13.78 -24.06 0.07
N VAL A 144 13.18 -24.36 1.23
CA VAL A 144 11.81 -23.90 1.50
C VAL A 144 11.82 -22.39 1.61
N ALA A 145 11.17 -21.75 0.66
CA ALA A 145 11.04 -20.30 0.59
C ALA A 145 9.68 -19.84 1.17
N ASN A 146 9.63 -18.60 1.65
CA ASN A 146 8.37 -17.99 2.06
C ASN A 146 7.48 -17.70 0.84
N ARG A 147 6.25 -17.20 1.07
CA ARG A 147 5.30 -16.84 -0.01
C ARG A 147 5.86 -15.87 -1.07
N HIS A 148 6.92 -15.13 -0.76
CA HIS A 148 7.61 -14.22 -1.68
C HIS A 148 8.79 -14.87 -2.41
N GLY A 149 9.04 -16.15 -2.17
CA GLY A 149 10.16 -16.89 -2.75
C GLY A 149 11.51 -16.61 -2.09
N HIS A 150 11.56 -16.00 -0.90
CA HIS A 150 12.82 -15.73 -0.20
C HIS A 150 13.27 -16.95 0.60
N THR A 151 14.47 -17.46 0.29
CA THR A 151 15.12 -18.59 0.96
C THR A 151 15.84 -18.19 2.25
N CYS A 152 16.34 -19.20 2.99
CA CYS A 152 17.18 -18.97 4.16
C CYS A 152 18.47 -18.24 3.82
N LEU A 153 19.11 -18.56 2.69
CA LEU A 153 20.31 -17.87 2.23
C LEU A 153 20.05 -16.39 1.92
N MET A 154 18.98 -16.09 1.18
CA MET A 154 18.59 -14.72 0.84
C MET A 154 18.42 -13.86 2.09
N ILE A 155 17.67 -14.36 3.08
CA ILE A 155 17.40 -13.56 4.29
C ILE A 155 18.66 -13.38 5.14
N SER A 156 19.55 -14.38 5.21
CA SER A 156 20.84 -14.26 5.90
C SER A 156 21.73 -13.21 5.24
N CYS A 157 21.73 -13.16 3.91
CA CYS A 157 22.45 -12.15 3.14
C CYS A 157 21.90 -10.75 3.36
N TYR A 158 20.58 -10.59 3.32
CA TYR A 158 19.93 -9.31 3.55
C TYR A 158 20.19 -8.76 4.97
N LYS A 159 20.15 -9.63 5.99
CA LYS A 159 20.42 -9.27 7.38
C LYS A 159 21.92 -9.13 7.71
N GLY A 160 22.80 -9.54 6.83
CA GLY A 160 24.24 -9.43 7.04
C GLY A 160 24.84 -10.51 7.95
N HIS A 161 24.18 -11.67 8.09
CA HIS A 161 24.66 -12.78 8.92
C HIS A 161 25.68 -13.63 8.14
N HIS A 162 26.93 -13.20 8.13
CA HIS A 162 28.01 -13.80 7.37
C HIS A 162 28.22 -15.30 7.67
N ASP A 163 28.33 -15.64 8.95
CA ASP A 163 28.62 -17.02 9.36
C ASP A 163 27.49 -18.00 9.01
N ILE A 164 26.25 -17.53 9.08
CA ILE A 164 25.08 -18.30 8.66
C ILE A 164 25.09 -18.48 7.13
N ALA A 165 25.30 -17.41 6.38
CA ALA A 165 25.39 -17.47 4.92
C ALA A 165 26.48 -18.44 4.46
N GLN A 166 27.66 -18.38 5.08
CA GLN A 166 28.76 -19.31 4.83
C GLN A 166 28.33 -20.75 5.13
N TYR A 167 27.75 -21.01 6.28
CA TYR A 167 27.32 -22.36 6.67
C TYR A 167 26.25 -22.92 5.74
N LEU A 168 25.28 -22.11 5.33
CA LEU A 168 24.24 -22.51 4.37
C LEU A 168 24.85 -22.90 3.01
N LEU A 169 25.81 -22.12 2.51
CA LEU A 169 26.52 -22.43 1.27
C LEU A 169 27.34 -23.73 1.36
N GLU A 170 28.02 -23.96 2.49
CA GLU A 170 28.75 -25.22 2.76
C GLU A 170 27.80 -26.43 2.80
N LYS A 171 26.54 -26.23 3.18
CA LYS A 171 25.51 -27.27 3.19
C LYS A 171 24.77 -27.41 1.85
N GLY A 172 25.15 -26.64 0.84
CA GLY A 172 24.63 -26.76 -0.53
C GLY A 172 23.42 -25.93 -0.86
N ALA A 173 23.17 -24.83 -0.13
CA ALA A 173 22.11 -23.88 -0.50
C ALA A 173 22.32 -23.33 -1.92
N ASP A 174 21.25 -23.23 -2.72
CA ASP A 174 21.32 -22.72 -4.09
C ASP A 174 21.57 -21.20 -4.09
N VAL A 175 22.78 -20.81 -4.48
CA VAL A 175 23.23 -19.42 -4.53
C VAL A 175 22.50 -18.59 -5.58
N ASN A 176 21.93 -19.21 -6.61
CA ASN A 176 21.28 -18.54 -7.74
C ASN A 176 19.75 -18.65 -7.73
N ARG A 177 19.16 -19.15 -6.64
CA ARG A 177 17.71 -19.20 -6.47
C ARG A 177 17.10 -17.81 -6.63
N LYS A 178 15.98 -17.71 -7.34
CA LYS A 178 15.25 -16.44 -7.54
C LYS A 178 14.00 -16.38 -6.67
N SER A 179 13.75 -15.21 -6.10
CA SER A 179 12.48 -14.87 -5.46
C SER A 179 11.37 -14.68 -6.51
N VAL A 180 10.12 -14.49 -6.07
CA VAL A 180 8.99 -14.17 -6.95
C VAL A 180 9.25 -12.92 -7.80
N LYS A 181 9.98 -11.95 -7.26
CA LYS A 181 10.39 -10.73 -7.98
C LYS A 181 11.69 -10.90 -8.79
N GLY A 182 12.26 -12.08 -8.83
CA GLY A 182 13.50 -12.37 -9.56
C GLY A 182 14.78 -12.02 -8.82
N ASN A 183 14.74 -11.54 -7.57
CA ASN A 183 15.93 -11.24 -6.77
C ASN A 183 16.65 -12.52 -6.40
N THR A 184 17.99 -12.44 -6.32
CA THR A 184 18.87 -13.50 -5.81
C THR A 184 19.52 -13.05 -4.50
N ALA A 185 20.19 -13.97 -3.80
CA ALA A 185 20.98 -13.63 -2.62
C ALA A 185 22.01 -12.52 -2.88
N LEU A 186 22.53 -12.44 -4.12
CA LEU A 186 23.48 -11.40 -4.51
C LEU A 186 22.84 -10.00 -4.56
N HIS A 187 21.58 -9.89 -4.99
CA HIS A 187 20.80 -8.64 -4.91
C HIS A 187 20.61 -8.23 -3.44
N ASP A 188 20.22 -9.17 -2.59
CA ASP A 188 19.96 -8.91 -1.17
C ASP A 188 21.23 -8.41 -0.45
N CYS A 189 22.40 -8.98 -0.76
CA CYS A 189 23.68 -8.48 -0.26
C CYS A 189 24.01 -7.07 -0.77
N ALA A 190 23.73 -6.82 -2.04
CA ALA A 190 24.01 -5.53 -2.66
C ALA A 190 23.13 -4.43 -2.07
N GLU A 191 21.87 -4.74 -1.80
CA GLU A 191 20.92 -3.82 -1.16
C GLU A 191 21.24 -3.55 0.31
N SER A 192 21.68 -4.57 1.06
CA SER A 192 22.01 -4.44 2.48
C SER A 192 23.41 -3.85 2.74
N GLY A 193 24.28 -3.81 1.75
CA GLY A 193 25.63 -3.30 1.89
C GLY A 193 26.66 -4.30 2.44
N SER A 194 26.35 -5.59 2.43
CA SER A 194 27.19 -6.66 3.01
C SER A 194 28.28 -7.11 2.05
N LEU A 195 29.37 -6.35 1.94
CA LEU A 195 30.46 -6.61 0.99
C LEU A 195 31.13 -7.98 1.19
N GLU A 196 31.38 -8.40 2.44
CA GLU A 196 32.06 -9.67 2.70
C GLU A 196 31.19 -10.88 2.30
N ILE A 197 29.88 -10.81 2.54
CA ILE A 197 28.94 -11.84 2.09
C ILE A 197 28.84 -11.84 0.56
N LEU A 198 28.84 -10.67 -0.07
CA LEU A 198 28.85 -10.55 -1.53
C LEU A 198 30.08 -11.23 -2.14
N LYS A 199 31.26 -11.02 -1.56
CA LYS A 199 32.51 -11.72 -1.97
C LYS A 199 32.38 -13.23 -1.80
N LEU A 200 31.79 -13.68 -0.70
CA LEU A 200 31.54 -15.09 -0.42
C LEU A 200 30.61 -15.71 -1.48
N LEU A 201 29.50 -15.05 -1.82
CA LEU A 201 28.57 -15.51 -2.86
C LEU A 201 29.25 -15.60 -4.24
N LEU A 202 30.06 -14.61 -4.62
CA LEU A 202 30.79 -14.63 -5.89
C LEU A 202 31.80 -15.79 -5.96
N LYS A 203 32.50 -16.11 -4.85
CA LYS A 203 33.32 -17.30 -4.74
C LYS A 203 32.53 -18.59 -4.89
N SER A 204 31.28 -18.60 -4.48
CA SER A 204 30.33 -19.71 -4.62
C SER A 204 29.59 -19.71 -5.95
N GLN A 205 30.10 -19.02 -6.97
CA GLN A 205 29.54 -18.95 -8.33
C GLN A 205 28.19 -18.28 -8.45
N ALA A 206 27.89 -17.28 -7.60
CA ALA A 206 26.74 -16.42 -7.78
C ALA A 206 26.84 -15.66 -9.11
N ARG A 207 25.71 -15.58 -9.83
CA ARG A 207 25.62 -14.94 -11.14
C ARG A 207 25.06 -13.53 -11.02
N MET A 208 25.57 -12.62 -11.88
CA MET A 208 25.05 -11.25 -12.02
C MET A 208 23.77 -11.23 -12.85
N GLU A 209 22.70 -11.84 -12.33
CA GLU A 209 21.42 -11.93 -13.01
C GLU A 209 20.61 -10.64 -12.87
N ARG A 210 19.58 -10.48 -13.71
CA ARG A 210 18.60 -9.39 -13.61
C ARG A 210 17.37 -9.87 -12.86
N ASP A 211 16.83 -8.99 -12.02
CA ASP A 211 15.56 -9.18 -11.34
C ASP A 211 14.36 -8.86 -12.26
N GLY A 212 13.14 -8.90 -11.71
CA GLY A 212 11.90 -8.60 -12.43
C GLY A 212 11.78 -7.15 -12.96
N TYR A 213 12.56 -6.23 -12.41
CA TYR A 213 12.65 -4.84 -12.88
C TYR A 213 13.86 -4.62 -13.83
N GLY A 214 14.60 -5.66 -14.15
CA GLY A 214 15.81 -5.57 -14.95
C GLY A 214 17.05 -5.13 -14.19
N MET A 215 16.99 -5.04 -12.85
CA MET A 215 18.08 -4.63 -11.99
C MET A 215 19.11 -5.73 -11.86
N THR A 216 20.39 -5.36 -11.96
CA THR A 216 21.51 -6.22 -11.56
C THR A 216 21.91 -5.95 -10.12
N PRO A 217 22.62 -6.85 -9.43
CA PRO A 217 23.16 -6.57 -8.10
C PRO A 217 24.02 -5.30 -8.05
N LEU A 218 24.73 -4.98 -9.13
CA LEU A 218 25.53 -3.75 -9.25
C LEU A 218 24.62 -2.50 -9.21
N LEU A 219 23.51 -2.48 -9.97
CA LEU A 219 22.56 -1.39 -9.96
C LEU A 219 21.80 -1.31 -8.62
N ALA A 220 21.49 -2.45 -7.98
CA ALA A 220 20.89 -2.50 -6.65
C ALA A 220 21.79 -1.84 -5.59
N ALA A 221 23.10 -2.09 -5.62
CA ALA A 221 24.07 -1.41 -4.76
C ALA A 221 24.12 0.11 -5.03
N ALA A 222 24.03 0.51 -6.30
CA ALA A 222 24.04 1.93 -6.68
C ALA A 222 22.77 2.68 -6.19
N VAL A 223 21.59 2.07 -6.35
CA VAL A 223 20.30 2.64 -5.88
C VAL A 223 20.27 2.78 -4.36
N THR A 224 20.85 1.83 -3.63
CA THR A 224 20.90 1.89 -2.16
C THR A 224 22.03 2.78 -1.63
N GLY A 225 23.04 3.05 -2.46
CA GLY A 225 24.15 3.96 -2.14
C GLY A 225 25.34 3.28 -1.48
N HIS A 226 25.54 1.98 -1.71
CA HIS A 226 26.67 1.20 -1.20
C HIS A 226 27.88 1.30 -2.12
N SER A 227 28.62 2.40 -2.00
CA SER A 227 29.76 2.72 -2.87
C SER A 227 30.87 1.67 -2.82
N ASN A 228 31.13 1.07 -1.66
CA ASN A 228 32.12 0.00 -1.51
C ASN A 228 31.79 -1.23 -2.37
N ILE A 229 30.52 -1.61 -2.46
CA ILE A 229 30.07 -2.73 -3.31
C ILE A 229 30.16 -2.35 -4.78
N VAL A 230 29.69 -1.14 -5.15
CA VAL A 230 29.78 -0.63 -6.53
C VAL A 230 31.25 -0.64 -6.99
N GLU A 231 32.16 -0.09 -6.18
CA GLU A 231 33.59 -0.09 -6.48
C GLU A 231 34.16 -1.50 -6.66
N TYR A 232 33.81 -2.41 -5.77
CA TYR A 232 34.27 -3.80 -5.87
C TYR A 232 33.76 -4.50 -7.13
N LEU A 233 32.46 -4.33 -7.45
CA LEU A 233 31.85 -4.99 -8.61
C LEU A 233 32.33 -4.43 -9.95
N ILE A 234 32.60 -3.13 -10.04
CA ILE A 234 33.15 -2.50 -11.25
C ILE A 234 34.54 -3.05 -11.57
N GLN A 235 35.34 -3.41 -10.56
CA GLN A 235 36.69 -3.95 -10.74
C GLN A 235 36.70 -5.43 -11.14
N GLN A 236 35.57 -6.13 -11.14
CA GLN A 236 35.50 -7.53 -11.54
C GLN A 236 35.72 -7.68 -13.06
N PRO A 237 36.53 -8.65 -13.51
CA PRO A 237 36.92 -8.78 -14.92
C PRO A 237 35.75 -9.05 -15.88
N HIS A 238 34.62 -9.51 -15.36
CA HIS A 238 33.42 -9.82 -16.15
C HIS A 238 32.38 -8.71 -16.15
N THR A 239 32.61 -7.58 -15.47
CA THR A 239 31.68 -6.45 -15.46
C THR A 239 31.85 -5.64 -16.74
N PRO A 240 30.78 -5.51 -17.58
CA PRO A 240 30.83 -4.66 -18.76
C PRO A 240 31.12 -3.21 -18.38
N ARG A 241 31.89 -2.52 -19.20
CA ARG A 241 32.22 -1.10 -18.98
C ARG A 241 30.96 -0.22 -18.88
N GLU A 242 30.00 -0.46 -19.76
CA GLU A 242 28.72 0.24 -19.78
C GLU A 242 27.97 0.08 -18.45
N ALA A 243 27.94 -1.12 -17.90
CA ALA A 243 27.29 -1.39 -16.61
C ALA A 243 27.99 -0.65 -15.45
N GLY A 244 29.31 -0.54 -15.49
CA GLY A 244 30.08 0.24 -14.52
C GLY A 244 29.77 1.75 -14.60
N ILE A 245 29.64 2.29 -15.80
CA ILE A 245 29.28 3.68 -16.06
C ILE A 245 27.85 3.97 -15.50
N GLU A 246 26.88 3.15 -15.88
CA GLU A 246 25.49 3.29 -15.41
C GLU A 246 25.39 3.22 -13.87
N ALA A 247 26.14 2.29 -13.26
CA ALA A 247 26.15 2.15 -11.80
C ALA A 247 26.73 3.40 -11.11
N LEU A 248 27.82 3.99 -11.63
CA LEU A 248 28.40 5.21 -11.08
C LEU A 248 27.47 6.42 -11.27
N GLU A 249 26.82 6.53 -12.41
CA GLU A 249 25.86 7.60 -12.66
C GLU A 249 24.67 7.48 -11.72
N LEU A 250 24.12 6.28 -11.54
CA LEU A 250 23.00 6.02 -10.63
C LEU A 250 23.41 6.21 -9.16
N LEU A 251 24.65 5.82 -8.78
CA LEU A 251 25.19 6.06 -7.45
C LEU A 251 25.28 7.57 -7.16
N GLY A 252 25.74 8.37 -8.13
CA GLY A 252 25.76 9.82 -8.01
C GLY A 252 24.33 10.39 -7.82
N ALA A 253 23.35 9.93 -8.57
CA ALA A 253 21.94 10.30 -8.37
C ALA A 253 21.44 9.94 -6.97
N THR A 254 21.85 8.79 -6.44
CA THR A 254 21.52 8.35 -5.08
C THR A 254 22.18 9.25 -4.02
N PHE A 255 23.40 9.73 -4.26
CA PHE A 255 24.05 10.69 -3.37
C PHE A 255 23.31 12.02 -3.33
N VAL A 256 22.83 12.53 -4.46
CA VAL A 256 22.01 13.74 -4.49
C VAL A 256 20.73 13.57 -3.68
N ASP A 257 19.97 12.52 -3.94
CA ASP A 257 18.60 12.36 -3.44
C ASP A 257 18.54 11.79 -2.02
N LYS A 258 19.32 10.76 -1.71
CA LYS A 258 19.30 10.06 -0.42
C LYS A 258 20.28 10.65 0.59
N LYS A 259 21.53 10.85 0.16
CA LYS A 259 22.62 11.26 1.07
C LYS A 259 22.77 12.77 1.17
N ARG A 260 22.16 13.52 0.26
CA ARG A 260 22.29 14.97 0.13
C ARG A 260 23.77 15.42 0.00
N ASP A 261 24.58 14.54 -0.60
CA ASP A 261 26.01 14.77 -0.84
C ASP A 261 26.25 15.11 -2.32
N LEU A 262 26.21 16.40 -2.62
CA LEU A 262 26.40 16.90 -3.98
C LEU A 262 27.85 16.72 -4.46
N LEU A 263 28.83 16.82 -3.56
CA LEU A 263 30.24 16.63 -3.92
C LEU A 263 30.54 15.14 -4.22
N GLY A 264 30.00 14.23 -3.42
CA GLY A 264 30.08 12.81 -3.68
C GLY A 264 29.42 12.41 -4.99
N ALA A 265 28.27 13.01 -5.31
CA ALA A 265 27.58 12.82 -6.58
C ALA A 265 28.45 13.27 -7.76
N LEU A 266 29.01 14.47 -7.70
CA LEU A 266 29.89 15.01 -8.73
C LEU A 266 31.12 14.12 -8.97
N LYS A 267 31.71 13.60 -7.88
CA LYS A 267 32.84 12.66 -7.98
C LYS A 267 32.48 11.38 -8.71
N CYS A 268 31.30 10.83 -8.42
CA CYS A 268 30.80 9.63 -9.12
C CYS A 268 30.57 9.91 -10.61
N TRP A 269 29.94 11.05 -10.93
CA TRP A 269 29.65 11.44 -12.31
C TRP A 269 30.91 11.78 -13.12
N LYS A 270 31.92 12.44 -12.53
CA LYS A 270 33.23 12.66 -13.16
C LYS A 270 33.90 11.33 -13.52
N ARG A 271 33.93 10.40 -12.59
CA ARG A 271 34.50 9.09 -12.84
C ARG A 271 33.73 8.31 -13.92
N ALA A 272 32.41 8.38 -13.92
CA ALA A 272 31.60 7.79 -14.99
C ALA A 272 31.92 8.42 -16.35
N MET A 273 32.13 9.75 -16.39
CA MET A 273 32.54 10.47 -17.60
C MET A 273 33.93 10.04 -18.08
N GLU A 274 34.91 9.90 -17.19
CA GLU A 274 36.24 9.38 -17.50
C GLU A 274 36.13 7.95 -18.08
N MET A 275 35.29 7.09 -17.51
CA MET A 275 35.05 5.75 -18.04
C MET A 275 34.36 5.76 -19.40
N ARG A 276 33.62 6.80 -19.77
CA ARG A 276 33.04 6.95 -21.13
C ARG A 276 34.10 7.27 -22.19
N HIS A 277 35.21 7.84 -21.81
CA HIS A 277 36.33 8.17 -22.68
C HIS A 277 37.52 7.24 -22.40
N THR A 278 37.88 6.37 -23.32
CA THR A 278 39.08 5.56 -23.19
C THR A 278 40.25 6.22 -23.89
N GLU A 279 41.48 5.90 -23.43
CA GLU A 279 42.72 6.33 -24.07
C GLU A 279 42.83 5.85 -25.54
N GLN A 280 42.08 4.83 -25.93
CA GLN A 280 42.06 4.28 -27.31
C GLN A 280 41.00 4.93 -28.21
N GLY A 281 40.35 6.03 -27.76
CA GLY A 281 39.42 6.79 -28.59
C GLY A 281 38.00 6.22 -28.73
N SER A 282 37.68 5.13 -28.04
CA SER A 282 36.30 4.60 -27.99
C SER A 282 35.48 5.35 -26.99
N ILE A 283 34.46 6.07 -27.46
CA ILE A 283 33.53 6.85 -26.63
C ILE A 283 32.21 6.08 -26.46
N VAL A 284 31.78 5.86 -25.21
CA VAL A 284 30.43 5.38 -24.90
C VAL A 284 29.50 6.58 -24.76
N HIS A 285 28.73 6.85 -25.79
CA HIS A 285 27.79 7.98 -25.79
C HIS A 285 26.59 7.72 -24.85
N LYS A 286 26.08 8.79 -24.22
CA LYS A 286 24.77 8.73 -23.58
C LYS A 286 23.69 8.61 -24.66
N PRO A 287 22.64 7.81 -24.45
CA PRO A 287 21.51 7.81 -25.37
C PRO A 287 20.83 9.19 -25.33
N GLU A 288 20.54 9.75 -26.49
CA GLU A 288 19.81 11.00 -26.59
C GLU A 288 18.35 10.80 -26.12
N PRO A 289 17.80 11.72 -25.30
CA PRO A 289 16.41 11.65 -24.92
C PRO A 289 15.53 11.81 -26.16
N ARG A 290 14.55 10.93 -26.33
CA ARG A 290 13.61 10.98 -27.45
C ARG A 290 12.78 12.27 -27.46
N GLN A 291 12.51 12.84 -26.31
CA GLN A 291 11.75 14.06 -26.12
C GLN A 291 12.14 14.73 -24.80
N LEU A 292 12.31 16.06 -24.84
CA LEU A 292 12.50 16.85 -23.64
C LEU A 292 11.16 17.02 -22.90
N VAL A 293 11.17 16.93 -21.59
CA VAL A 293 9.98 16.86 -20.74
C VAL A 293 9.83 18.15 -19.93
N LEU A 294 8.64 18.74 -19.94
CA LEU A 294 8.31 19.92 -19.13
C LEU A 294 8.58 19.70 -17.63
N ALA A 295 8.29 18.49 -17.13
CA ALA A 295 8.52 18.17 -15.71
C ALA A 295 9.97 18.39 -15.27
N TYR A 296 10.92 18.27 -16.17
CA TYR A 296 12.35 18.52 -15.95
C TYR A 296 12.82 19.86 -16.50
N ASP A 297 11.91 20.83 -16.69
CA ASP A 297 12.19 22.14 -17.30
C ASP A 297 12.93 22.02 -18.64
N TYR A 298 12.63 20.98 -19.41
CA TYR A 298 13.30 20.65 -20.67
C TYR A 298 14.82 20.45 -20.54
N SER A 299 15.31 20.16 -19.33
CA SER A 299 16.71 19.85 -19.09
C SER A 299 17.11 18.54 -19.77
N ARG A 300 18.37 18.45 -20.15
CA ARG A 300 19.03 17.25 -20.69
C ARG A 300 20.22 16.87 -19.82
N GLU A 301 20.59 15.60 -19.88
CA GLU A 301 21.77 15.14 -19.17
C GLU A 301 23.04 15.82 -19.73
N VAL A 302 23.92 16.26 -18.83
CA VAL A 302 25.23 16.79 -19.19
C VAL A 302 26.06 15.72 -19.91
N SER A 303 26.76 16.12 -20.95
CA SER A 303 27.52 15.24 -21.83
C SER A 303 29.01 15.50 -21.85
N THR A 304 29.47 16.63 -21.31
CA THR A 304 30.90 17.00 -21.28
C THR A 304 31.40 17.20 -19.85
N THR A 305 32.72 17.10 -19.67
CA THR A 305 33.36 17.31 -18.37
C THR A 305 33.21 18.76 -17.91
N GLU A 306 33.24 19.74 -18.85
CA GLU A 306 33.08 21.14 -18.56
C GLU A 306 31.66 21.47 -18.05
N GLU A 307 30.61 20.95 -18.72
CA GLU A 307 29.23 21.05 -18.25
C GLU A 307 29.08 20.46 -16.84
N LEU A 308 29.73 19.30 -16.59
CA LEU A 308 29.68 18.64 -15.31
C LEU A 308 30.36 19.45 -14.20
N GLU A 309 31.45 20.14 -14.47
CA GLU A 309 32.13 20.98 -13.50
C GLU A 309 31.31 22.23 -13.13
N ASN A 310 30.56 22.75 -14.08
CA ASN A 310 29.69 23.90 -13.87
C ASN A 310 28.44 23.54 -13.02
N LEU A 311 28.02 22.28 -12.99
CA LEU A 311 26.84 21.84 -12.22
C LEU A 311 26.93 22.12 -10.71
N ILE A 312 28.15 22.15 -10.13
CA ILE A 312 28.33 22.37 -8.70
C ILE A 312 27.83 23.75 -8.25
N THR A 313 27.79 24.71 -9.17
CA THR A 313 27.30 26.06 -8.91
C THR A 313 25.78 26.16 -8.87
N ASP A 314 25.08 25.14 -9.41
CA ASP A 314 23.63 25.05 -9.44
C ASP A 314 23.13 23.74 -8.79
N PRO A 315 22.88 23.74 -7.48
CA PRO A 315 22.37 22.58 -6.78
C PRO A 315 21.00 22.09 -7.28
N ASP A 316 20.20 22.98 -7.87
CA ASP A 316 18.88 22.61 -8.39
C ASP A 316 19.00 21.83 -9.69
N GLU A 317 19.88 22.27 -10.61
CA GLU A 317 20.20 21.52 -11.81
C GLU A 317 20.82 20.15 -11.50
N MET A 318 21.70 20.04 -10.47
CA MET A 318 22.21 18.73 -10.02
C MET A 318 21.09 17.79 -9.62
N ARG A 319 20.03 18.30 -9.01
CA ARG A 319 18.86 17.49 -8.61
C ARG A 319 18.04 17.06 -9.83
N MET A 320 17.92 17.92 -10.85
CA MET A 320 17.28 17.54 -12.12
C MET A 320 18.09 16.46 -12.85
N GLN A 321 19.42 16.62 -12.91
CA GLN A 321 20.31 15.61 -13.46
C GLN A 321 20.14 14.23 -12.78
N ALA A 322 19.99 14.22 -11.45
CA ALA A 322 19.74 12.99 -10.71
C ALA A 322 18.44 12.30 -11.14
N LEU A 323 17.36 13.04 -11.36
CA LEU A 323 16.08 12.49 -11.84
C LEU A 323 16.19 11.94 -13.26
N LEU A 324 16.83 12.69 -14.18
CA LEU A 324 17.06 12.28 -15.56
C LEU A 324 17.87 10.98 -15.65
N ILE A 325 18.96 10.91 -14.90
CA ILE A 325 19.83 9.73 -14.83
C ILE A 325 19.06 8.53 -14.30
N ARG A 326 18.29 8.71 -13.23
CA ARG A 326 17.50 7.64 -12.61
C ARG A 326 16.45 7.09 -13.56
N GLU A 327 15.70 7.96 -14.23
CA GLU A 327 14.69 7.54 -15.21
C GLU A 327 15.31 6.81 -16.40
N ARG A 328 16.45 7.29 -16.92
CA ARG A 328 17.14 6.64 -18.03
C ARG A 328 17.61 5.23 -17.70
N ILE A 329 18.19 5.05 -16.50
CA ILE A 329 18.82 3.77 -16.11
C ILE A 329 17.76 2.78 -15.60
N LEU A 330 16.86 3.21 -14.74
CA LEU A 330 15.86 2.33 -14.12
C LEU A 330 14.60 2.15 -14.97
N GLY A 331 14.30 3.13 -15.82
CA GLY A 331 13.07 3.17 -16.59
C GLY A 331 11.86 3.67 -15.81
N PRO A 332 10.74 3.95 -16.51
CA PRO A 332 9.53 4.54 -15.92
C PRO A 332 8.72 3.54 -15.07
N SER A 333 8.94 2.24 -15.22
CA SER A 333 8.24 1.19 -14.47
C SER A 333 8.86 0.91 -13.10
N HIS A 334 10.10 1.35 -12.86
CA HIS A 334 10.76 1.13 -11.59
C HIS A 334 10.16 2.02 -10.49
N PRO A 335 9.84 1.47 -9.29
CA PRO A 335 9.22 2.23 -8.22
C PRO A 335 10.00 3.48 -7.81
N ASP A 336 11.32 3.41 -7.74
CA ASP A 336 12.18 4.51 -7.34
C ASP A 336 12.12 5.69 -8.31
N THR A 337 11.86 5.46 -9.60
CA THR A 337 11.76 6.53 -10.58
C THR A 337 10.61 7.48 -10.22
N SER A 338 9.39 6.99 -10.13
CA SER A 338 8.24 7.82 -9.76
C SER A 338 8.30 8.32 -8.32
N TYR A 339 8.90 7.55 -7.40
CA TYR A 339 9.08 7.96 -6.01
C TYR A 339 9.95 9.21 -5.89
N TYR A 340 11.14 9.25 -6.49
CA TYR A 340 12.05 10.40 -6.37
C TYR A 340 11.56 11.62 -7.14
N ILE A 341 10.85 11.45 -8.25
CA ILE A 341 10.17 12.55 -8.94
C ILE A 341 9.13 13.19 -8.00
N ARG A 342 8.31 12.38 -7.33
CA ARG A 342 7.34 12.87 -6.34
C ARG A 342 8.01 13.53 -5.13
N TYR A 343 9.06 12.90 -4.60
CA TYR A 343 9.82 13.45 -3.48
C TYR A 343 10.38 14.85 -3.82
N ARG A 344 10.99 15.00 -4.99
CA ARG A 344 11.49 16.30 -5.47
C ARG A 344 10.35 17.32 -5.62
N GLY A 345 9.22 16.91 -6.17
CA GLY A 345 8.02 17.76 -6.24
C GLY A 345 7.57 18.24 -4.87
N ALA A 346 7.55 17.37 -3.84
CA ALA A 346 7.21 17.74 -2.47
C ALA A 346 8.18 18.79 -1.90
N VAL A 347 9.48 18.65 -2.16
CA VAL A 347 10.49 19.65 -1.74
C VAL A 347 10.24 21.02 -2.39
N TYR A 348 9.80 21.05 -3.66
CA TYR A 348 9.39 22.29 -4.30
C TYR A 348 8.12 22.88 -3.68
N ALA A 349 7.15 22.06 -3.31
CA ALA A 349 5.96 22.53 -2.60
C ALA A 349 6.32 23.17 -1.25
N ASP A 350 7.21 22.54 -0.46
CA ASP A 350 7.70 23.06 0.81
C ASP A 350 8.42 24.42 0.66
N SER A 351 9.05 24.66 -0.50
CA SER A 351 9.69 25.94 -0.83
C SER A 351 8.75 26.96 -1.49
N GLY A 352 7.46 26.63 -1.66
CA GLY A 352 6.45 27.49 -2.29
C GLY A 352 6.45 27.47 -3.81
N ASN A 353 7.26 26.63 -4.45
CA ASN A 353 7.27 26.48 -5.91
C ASN A 353 6.26 25.41 -6.36
N PHE A 354 4.98 25.76 -6.27
CA PHE A 354 3.88 24.83 -6.53
C PHE A 354 3.78 24.41 -8.00
N GLU A 355 4.15 25.29 -8.93
CA GLU A 355 4.12 24.98 -10.37
C GLU A 355 5.06 23.81 -10.71
N ARG A 356 6.31 23.88 -10.27
CA ARG A 356 7.27 22.78 -10.47
C ARG A 356 6.83 21.51 -9.77
N CYS A 357 6.27 21.61 -8.57
CA CYS A 357 5.70 20.48 -7.86
C CYS A 357 4.60 19.80 -8.69
N ILE A 358 3.63 20.56 -9.17
CA ILE A 358 2.49 20.06 -9.95
C ILE A 358 2.97 19.37 -11.24
N ASN A 359 3.93 19.96 -11.94
CA ASN A 359 4.48 19.40 -13.18
C ASN A 359 5.19 18.06 -12.94
N LEU A 360 6.04 17.97 -11.91
CA LEU A 360 6.71 16.73 -11.52
C LEU A 360 5.71 15.66 -11.07
N TRP A 361 4.74 16.02 -10.25
CA TRP A 361 3.75 15.07 -9.75
C TRP A 361 2.82 14.56 -10.85
N LYS A 362 2.42 15.40 -11.82
CA LYS A 362 1.65 14.96 -12.99
C LYS A 362 2.43 13.95 -13.81
N TYR A 363 3.72 14.20 -14.01
CA TYR A 363 4.60 13.29 -14.75
C TYR A 363 4.78 11.94 -14.04
N ALA A 364 5.02 11.97 -12.73
CA ALA A 364 5.09 10.76 -11.92
C ALA A 364 3.77 9.97 -11.90
N LEU A 365 2.63 10.68 -11.86
CA LEU A 365 1.31 10.07 -11.91
C LEU A 365 1.07 9.35 -13.25
N ASP A 366 1.50 9.94 -14.37
CA ASP A 366 1.42 9.30 -15.69
C ASP A 366 2.24 8.00 -15.73
N MET A 367 3.45 8.01 -15.18
CA MET A 367 4.26 6.80 -15.04
C MET A 367 3.54 5.72 -14.21
N GLN A 368 2.96 6.10 -13.07
CA GLN A 368 2.24 5.17 -12.20
C GLN A 368 1.01 4.57 -12.89
N GLN A 369 0.21 5.39 -13.57
CA GLN A 369 -0.98 4.92 -14.28
C GLN A 369 -0.64 4.01 -15.47
N ASN A 370 0.51 4.19 -16.11
CA ASN A 370 0.92 3.38 -17.24
C ASN A 370 1.57 2.05 -16.84
N ASN A 371 2.16 1.98 -15.65
CA ASN A 371 3.01 0.85 -15.25
C ASN A 371 2.51 0.07 -14.02
N LEU A 372 1.53 0.59 -13.29
CA LEU A 372 0.98 -0.05 -12.09
C LEU A 372 -0.45 -0.54 -12.32
N ASP A 373 -0.86 -1.48 -11.49
CA ASP A 373 -2.25 -1.91 -11.43
C ASP A 373 -3.18 -0.76 -11.06
N PRO A 374 -4.43 -0.75 -11.56
CA PRO A 374 -5.39 0.27 -11.21
C PRO A 374 -5.59 0.39 -9.70
N LEU A 375 -5.65 1.62 -9.21
CA LEU A 375 -5.80 1.94 -7.80
C LEU A 375 -4.71 1.35 -6.90
N SER A 376 -3.50 1.15 -7.42
CA SER A 376 -2.36 0.78 -6.58
C SER A 376 -2.21 1.78 -5.43
N PRO A 377 -1.71 1.36 -4.25
CA PRO A 377 -1.50 2.26 -3.11
C PRO A 377 -0.66 3.49 -3.46
N MET A 378 0.31 3.36 -4.37
CA MET A 378 1.14 4.47 -4.84
C MET A 378 0.33 5.48 -5.64
N THR A 379 -0.49 5.03 -6.59
CA THR A 379 -1.35 5.89 -7.42
C THR A 379 -2.41 6.58 -6.56
N ALA A 380 -3.07 5.84 -5.66
CA ALA A 380 -4.04 6.41 -4.73
C ALA A 380 -3.43 7.49 -3.81
N SER A 381 -2.21 7.25 -3.30
CA SER A 381 -1.45 8.24 -2.52
C SER A 381 -1.11 9.48 -3.33
N SER A 382 -0.84 9.34 -4.64
CA SER A 382 -0.55 10.48 -5.52
C SER A 382 -1.77 11.37 -5.69
N PHE A 383 -2.95 10.80 -5.96
CA PHE A 383 -4.19 11.58 -6.05
C PHE A 383 -4.53 12.31 -4.75
N LEU A 384 -4.34 11.64 -3.60
CA LEU A 384 -4.56 12.27 -2.31
C LEU A 384 -3.60 13.45 -2.09
N SER A 385 -2.31 13.29 -2.40
CA SER A 385 -1.32 14.37 -2.28
C SER A 385 -1.70 15.59 -3.13
N PHE A 386 -2.23 15.37 -4.34
CA PHE A 386 -2.75 16.48 -5.16
C PHE A 386 -3.94 17.18 -4.51
N ALA A 387 -4.91 16.42 -3.99
CA ALA A 387 -6.09 17.02 -3.35
C ALA A 387 -5.69 17.85 -2.11
N GLU A 388 -4.76 17.34 -1.29
CA GLU A 388 -4.23 18.06 -0.12
C GLU A 388 -3.46 19.32 -0.54
N LEU A 389 -2.58 19.22 -1.56
CA LEU A 389 -1.82 20.37 -2.09
C LEU A 389 -2.75 21.46 -2.63
N PHE A 390 -3.69 21.09 -3.48
CA PHE A 390 -4.65 22.04 -4.05
C PHE A 390 -5.50 22.71 -2.97
N SER A 391 -5.95 21.94 -1.97
CA SER A 391 -6.68 22.50 -0.83
C SER A 391 -5.84 23.52 -0.06
N TYR A 392 -4.57 23.20 0.21
CA TYR A 392 -3.64 24.09 0.90
C TYR A 392 -3.44 25.41 0.13
N VAL A 393 -3.12 25.33 -1.15
CA VAL A 393 -2.86 26.52 -1.99
C VAL A 393 -4.11 27.39 -2.13
N LEU A 394 -5.31 26.78 -2.29
CA LEU A 394 -6.56 27.51 -2.39
C LEU A 394 -7.01 28.17 -1.07
N GLN A 395 -6.66 27.58 0.08
CA GLN A 395 -6.91 28.18 1.40
C GLN A 395 -5.99 29.37 1.70
N ASP A 396 -4.72 29.29 1.29
CA ASP A 396 -3.73 30.35 1.51
C ASP A 396 -4.06 31.60 0.70
N ARG A 397 -4.66 31.43 -0.49
CA ARG A 397 -5.21 32.51 -1.31
C ARG A 397 -6.19 33.41 -0.57
N SER A 398 -6.99 32.86 0.37
CA SER A 398 -7.95 33.61 1.17
C SER A 398 -7.29 34.57 2.18
N LYS A 399 -5.98 34.38 2.46
CA LYS A 399 -5.20 35.16 3.43
C LYS A 399 -4.38 36.30 2.78
N GLY A 400 -4.48 36.50 1.46
CA GLY A 400 -3.85 37.61 0.76
C GLY A 400 -2.33 37.48 0.54
N THR A 401 -1.75 36.32 0.77
CA THR A 401 -0.37 36.03 0.41
C THR A 401 -0.27 35.85 -1.11
N PHE A 402 0.83 36.30 -1.72
CA PHE A 402 1.10 36.16 -3.16
C PHE A 402 1.32 34.69 -3.53
N ALA A 403 0.25 33.92 -3.58
CA ALA A 403 0.30 32.51 -3.90
C ALA A 403 0.16 32.29 -5.41
N THR A 404 1.01 31.46 -5.95
CA THR A 404 0.89 30.85 -7.28
C THR A 404 -0.53 30.29 -7.45
N GLN A 405 -1.18 30.66 -8.56
CA GLN A 405 -2.56 30.25 -8.82
C GLN A 405 -2.60 28.78 -9.22
N VAL A 406 -3.33 27.93 -8.47
CA VAL A 406 -3.75 26.63 -8.99
C VAL A 406 -4.69 26.91 -10.16
N SER A 407 -4.33 26.44 -11.34
CA SER A 407 -5.14 26.63 -12.53
C SER A 407 -6.30 25.63 -12.58
N PHE A 408 -7.41 26.04 -13.19
CA PHE A 408 -8.48 25.10 -13.53
C PHE A 408 -7.96 23.88 -14.31
N SER A 409 -7.02 24.10 -15.22
CA SER A 409 -6.40 23.04 -16.04
C SER A 409 -5.69 21.99 -15.19
N ASP A 410 -4.99 22.38 -14.12
CA ASP A 410 -4.27 21.46 -13.25
C ASP A 410 -5.23 20.59 -12.44
N LEU A 411 -6.26 21.20 -11.83
CA LEU A 411 -7.31 20.47 -11.12
C LEU A 411 -8.04 19.50 -12.04
N MET A 412 -8.44 19.94 -13.23
CA MET A 412 -9.14 19.11 -14.19
C MET A 412 -8.29 17.98 -14.75
N ALA A 413 -6.99 18.21 -14.96
CA ALA A 413 -6.08 17.15 -15.37
C ALA A 413 -6.03 16.02 -14.33
N VAL A 414 -5.93 16.37 -13.06
CA VAL A 414 -5.91 15.37 -11.97
C VAL A 414 -7.28 14.69 -11.81
N LEU A 415 -8.37 15.45 -11.87
CA LEU A 415 -9.73 14.88 -11.82
C LEU A 415 -9.98 13.91 -12.98
N SER A 416 -9.63 14.29 -14.21
CA SER A 416 -9.82 13.42 -15.38
C SER A 416 -8.98 12.14 -15.29
N LYS A 417 -7.76 12.23 -14.75
CA LYS A 417 -6.90 11.06 -14.49
C LYS A 417 -7.46 10.15 -13.39
N SER A 418 -8.03 10.72 -12.32
CA SER A 418 -8.64 9.94 -11.24
C SER A 418 -9.91 9.22 -11.69
N VAL A 419 -10.75 9.86 -12.51
CA VAL A 419 -11.92 9.21 -13.12
C VAL A 419 -11.49 8.06 -14.05
N ARG A 420 -10.47 8.28 -14.90
CA ARG A 420 -9.90 7.22 -15.75
C ARG A 420 -9.39 6.04 -14.92
N GLU A 421 -8.81 6.30 -13.77
CA GLU A 421 -8.29 5.26 -12.89
C GLU A 421 -9.42 4.38 -12.32
N VAL A 422 -10.52 4.98 -11.91
CA VAL A 422 -11.73 4.26 -11.48
C VAL A 422 -12.31 3.44 -12.64
N GLU A 423 -12.42 4.03 -13.85
CA GLU A 423 -12.87 3.30 -15.05
C GLU A 423 -11.96 2.09 -15.37
N ARG A 424 -10.63 2.23 -15.23
CA ARG A 424 -9.67 1.12 -15.40
C ARG A 424 -9.90 0.01 -14.38
N ALA A 425 -10.05 0.39 -13.10
CA ALA A 425 -10.31 -0.58 -12.03
C ALA A 425 -11.59 -1.37 -12.25
N MET A 426 -12.66 -0.71 -12.70
CA MET A 426 -13.95 -1.37 -12.98
C MET A 426 -13.93 -2.32 -14.18
N ARG A 427 -13.00 -2.12 -15.13
CA ARG A 427 -12.84 -3.04 -16.28
C ARG A 427 -12.13 -4.35 -15.91
N GLN A 428 -11.34 -4.36 -14.85
CA GLN A 428 -10.62 -5.54 -14.36
C GLN A 428 -11.48 -6.33 -13.37
N ARG A 429 -12.49 -7.08 -13.88
CA ARG A 429 -13.48 -7.81 -13.06
C ARG A 429 -12.88 -8.89 -12.15
N GLU A 430 -11.72 -9.47 -12.49
CA GLU A 430 -11.10 -10.57 -11.75
C GLU A 430 -10.21 -10.11 -10.58
N ASN A 431 -9.74 -8.86 -10.60
CA ASN A 431 -8.89 -8.25 -9.57
C ASN A 431 -9.47 -6.92 -9.10
N MET A 432 -10.74 -6.93 -8.64
CA MET A 432 -11.29 -5.70 -8.05
C MET A 432 -10.45 -5.33 -6.81
N PRO A 433 -9.92 -4.08 -6.77
CA PRO A 433 -9.23 -3.62 -5.59
C PRO A 433 -10.14 -3.71 -4.38
N ASP A 434 -9.54 -3.84 -3.19
CA ASP A 434 -10.27 -3.83 -1.91
C ASP A 434 -11.28 -2.68 -1.91
N SER A 435 -12.51 -2.99 -1.48
CA SER A 435 -13.61 -2.03 -1.43
C SER A 435 -13.23 -0.74 -0.69
N THR A 436 -12.29 -0.82 0.25
CA THR A 436 -11.75 0.32 1.00
C THR A 436 -10.91 1.24 0.10
N GLN A 437 -10.01 0.70 -0.72
CA GLN A 437 -9.20 1.49 -1.65
C GLN A 437 -10.06 2.14 -2.75
N PHE A 438 -11.03 1.39 -3.25
CA PHE A 438 -11.97 1.91 -4.25
C PHE A 438 -12.82 3.06 -3.68
N THR A 439 -13.35 2.91 -2.46
CA THR A 439 -14.10 3.96 -1.76
C THR A 439 -13.24 5.21 -1.52
N LYS A 440 -11.98 5.02 -1.13
CA LYS A 440 -11.04 6.12 -0.95
C LYS A 440 -10.80 6.89 -2.25
N ALA A 441 -10.67 6.19 -3.39
CA ALA A 441 -10.52 6.82 -4.69
C ALA A 441 -11.75 7.66 -5.06
N LEU A 442 -12.95 7.15 -4.83
CA LEU A 442 -14.20 7.91 -5.04
C LEU A 442 -14.27 9.15 -4.13
N SER A 443 -13.90 9.02 -2.84
CA SER A 443 -13.82 10.17 -1.93
C SER A 443 -12.88 11.24 -2.45
N ILE A 444 -11.69 10.87 -2.91
CA ILE A 444 -10.72 11.82 -3.48
C ILE A 444 -11.31 12.55 -4.70
N ILE A 445 -12.02 11.84 -5.58
CA ILE A 445 -12.70 12.45 -6.73
C ILE A 445 -13.71 13.50 -6.28
N LEU A 446 -14.54 13.19 -5.28
CA LEU A 446 -15.52 14.14 -4.75
C LEU A 446 -14.85 15.37 -4.11
N HIS A 447 -13.71 15.18 -3.44
CA HIS A 447 -12.92 16.30 -2.93
C HIS A 447 -12.32 17.16 -4.04
N LEU A 448 -11.86 16.57 -5.15
CA LEU A 448 -11.40 17.34 -6.32
C LEU A 448 -12.54 18.14 -6.97
N ILE A 449 -13.74 17.55 -7.07
CA ILE A 449 -14.94 18.26 -7.54
C ILE A 449 -15.29 19.42 -6.60
N PHE A 450 -15.21 19.21 -5.29
CA PHE A 450 -15.40 20.26 -4.29
C PHE A 450 -14.41 21.42 -4.46
N LEU A 451 -13.14 21.13 -4.74
CA LEU A 451 -12.12 22.17 -4.93
C LEU A 451 -12.32 22.98 -6.21
N LEU A 452 -12.94 22.40 -7.24
CA LEU A 452 -13.25 23.10 -8.49
C LEU A 452 -14.26 24.24 -8.33
N GLU A 453 -15.08 24.24 -7.26
CA GLU A 453 -15.95 25.38 -6.92
C GLU A 453 -15.16 26.66 -6.62
N LYS A 454 -13.93 26.49 -6.09
CA LYS A 454 -13.09 27.62 -5.65
C LYS A 454 -12.24 28.23 -6.77
N VAL A 455 -12.37 27.71 -7.97
CA VAL A 455 -11.57 28.14 -9.12
C VAL A 455 -12.49 28.63 -10.22
N ASP A 456 -12.25 29.88 -10.66
CA ASP A 456 -13.02 30.47 -11.74
C ASP A 456 -12.84 29.68 -13.04
N CYS A 457 -13.93 29.43 -13.74
CA CYS A 457 -13.92 28.72 -15.02
C CYS A 457 -14.85 29.37 -16.04
N GLY A 458 -14.43 29.30 -17.31
CA GLY A 458 -15.25 29.74 -18.44
C GLY A 458 -16.27 28.68 -18.89
N PRO A 459 -17.19 29.02 -19.80
CA PRO A 459 -18.24 28.11 -20.24
C PRO A 459 -17.76 26.79 -20.83
N GLU A 460 -16.67 26.80 -21.61
CA GLU A 460 -16.05 25.59 -22.18
C GLU A 460 -15.44 24.70 -21.09
N GLN A 461 -14.82 25.31 -20.10
CA GLN A 461 -14.23 24.60 -18.95
C GLN A 461 -15.32 23.98 -18.08
N GLU A 462 -16.44 24.68 -17.87
CA GLU A 462 -17.60 24.16 -17.16
C GLU A 462 -18.20 22.96 -17.89
N HIS A 463 -18.30 23.04 -19.21
CA HIS A 463 -18.75 21.91 -20.02
C HIS A 463 -17.83 20.68 -19.86
N TYR A 464 -16.50 20.88 -19.93
CA TYR A 464 -15.53 19.80 -19.74
C TYR A 464 -15.58 19.17 -18.35
N LYS A 465 -15.80 19.99 -17.30
CA LYS A 465 -16.01 19.52 -15.92
C LYS A 465 -17.23 18.60 -15.86
N ARG A 466 -18.38 19.05 -16.37
CA ARG A 466 -19.64 18.28 -16.39
C ARG A 466 -19.48 16.98 -17.19
N GLN A 467 -18.82 17.02 -18.33
CA GLN A 467 -18.55 15.82 -19.13
C GLN A 467 -17.70 14.80 -18.36
N THR A 468 -16.71 15.25 -17.59
CA THR A 468 -15.86 14.37 -16.77
C THR A 468 -16.67 13.72 -15.63
N VAL A 469 -17.52 14.50 -14.96
CA VAL A 469 -18.43 13.98 -13.91
C VAL A 469 -19.44 13.00 -14.49
N TYR A 470 -20.03 13.32 -15.66
CA TYR A 470 -20.93 12.41 -16.37
C TYR A 470 -20.28 11.06 -16.69
N ARG A 471 -19.02 11.05 -17.13
CA ARG A 471 -18.26 9.81 -17.37
C ARG A 471 -18.12 8.97 -16.09
N LEU A 472 -17.84 9.60 -14.96
CA LEU A 472 -17.79 8.91 -13.67
C LEU A 472 -19.13 8.25 -13.35
N LEU A 473 -20.24 8.99 -13.47
CA LEU A 473 -21.59 8.49 -13.16
C LEU A 473 -22.02 7.37 -14.13
N LYS A 474 -21.70 7.50 -15.41
CA LYS A 474 -21.97 6.47 -16.43
C LYS A 474 -21.28 5.15 -16.13
N ALA A 475 -20.12 5.17 -15.49
CA ALA A 475 -19.44 3.97 -15.05
C ALA A 475 -20.16 3.29 -13.86
N SER A 476 -21.11 3.96 -13.22
CA SER A 476 -21.90 3.48 -12.07
C SER A 476 -21.05 2.89 -10.94
N PRO A 477 -20.01 3.60 -10.45
CA PRO A 477 -19.14 3.08 -9.41
C PRO A 477 -19.88 2.99 -8.08
N ARG A 478 -19.56 1.93 -7.31
CA ARG A 478 -20.10 1.73 -5.97
C ARG A 478 -18.98 1.48 -4.96
N GLY A 479 -18.93 2.30 -3.92
CA GLY A 479 -18.01 2.17 -2.80
C GLY A 479 -18.47 1.14 -1.77
N LYS A 480 -17.82 1.16 -0.63
CA LYS A 480 -18.16 0.31 0.52
C LYS A 480 -19.64 0.50 0.89
N GLY A 481 -20.32 -0.60 1.23
CA GLY A 481 -21.76 -0.56 1.55
C GLY A 481 -22.66 -0.34 0.34
N GLY A 482 -22.14 -0.29 -0.89
CA GLY A 482 -22.92 -0.03 -2.11
C GLY A 482 -23.16 1.47 -2.38
N PHE A 483 -22.45 2.36 -1.67
CA PHE A 483 -22.60 3.82 -1.81
C PHE A 483 -22.23 4.27 -3.23
N THR A 484 -23.15 5.01 -3.85
CA THR A 484 -22.86 5.75 -5.09
C THR A 484 -22.13 7.06 -4.77
N PRO A 485 -21.52 7.74 -5.76
CA PRO A 485 -20.97 9.08 -5.56
C PRO A 485 -21.94 10.06 -4.91
N LEU A 486 -23.25 9.95 -5.21
CA LEU A 486 -24.27 10.81 -4.60
C LEU A 486 -24.50 10.47 -3.11
N HIS A 487 -24.53 9.19 -2.72
CA HIS A 487 -24.56 8.81 -1.30
C HIS A 487 -23.36 9.38 -0.54
N MET A 488 -22.17 9.28 -1.13
CA MET A 488 -20.94 9.79 -0.51
C MET A 488 -20.93 11.32 -0.42
N ALA A 489 -21.51 12.03 -1.40
CA ALA A 489 -21.60 13.50 -1.38
C ALA A 489 -22.51 14.03 -0.26
N VAL A 490 -23.46 13.25 0.21
CA VAL A 490 -24.37 13.57 1.31
C VAL A 490 -23.94 12.98 2.65
N ASP A 491 -22.87 12.18 2.69
CA ASP A 491 -22.37 11.54 3.90
C ASP A 491 -21.24 12.36 4.53
N LYS A 492 -21.38 12.65 5.83
CA LYS A 492 -20.37 13.37 6.62
C LYS A 492 -19.02 12.64 6.70
N ASP A 493 -19.04 11.30 6.65
CA ASP A 493 -17.83 10.47 6.78
C ASP A 493 -16.91 10.65 5.56
N THR A 494 -17.43 11.12 4.43
CA THR A 494 -16.63 11.48 3.25
C THR A 494 -15.65 12.63 3.52
N THR A 495 -15.88 13.48 4.54
CA THR A 495 -14.97 14.57 4.92
C THR A 495 -13.55 14.07 5.24
N THR A 496 -13.42 12.88 5.80
CA THR A 496 -12.12 12.33 6.22
C THR A 496 -11.54 11.45 5.13
N VAL A 497 -10.66 12.00 4.30
CA VAL A 497 -10.04 11.26 3.20
C VAL A 497 -8.52 11.08 3.38
N GLY A 498 -7.84 12.00 4.04
CA GLY A 498 -6.41 12.01 4.26
C GLY A 498 -6.01 12.56 5.63
N ARG A 499 -4.75 12.94 5.75
CA ARG A 499 -4.19 13.52 6.99
C ARG A 499 -4.64 14.98 7.18
N TYR A 500 -4.80 15.70 6.07
CA TYR A 500 -5.16 17.11 6.06
C TYR A 500 -6.57 17.30 5.54
N PRO A 501 -7.32 18.31 6.04
CA PRO A 501 -8.66 18.58 5.56
C PRO A 501 -8.63 19.13 4.13
N VAL A 502 -9.42 18.54 3.23
CA VAL A 502 -9.53 18.96 1.83
C VAL A 502 -10.86 19.66 1.58
N GLY A 503 -11.98 18.97 1.77
CA GLY A 503 -13.33 19.48 1.63
C GLY A 503 -14.22 19.03 2.78
N LYS A 504 -15.31 19.75 2.98
CA LYS A 504 -16.29 19.42 4.02
C LYS A 504 -17.54 18.82 3.37
N PHE A 505 -17.97 17.69 3.90
CA PHE A 505 -19.19 16.99 3.50
C PHE A 505 -20.16 16.89 4.69
N PRO A 506 -21.45 16.83 4.43
CA PRO A 506 -22.19 16.92 3.17
C PRO A 506 -21.92 18.23 2.39
N SER A 507 -21.84 18.15 1.05
CA SER A 507 -21.57 19.32 0.20
C SER A 507 -22.70 19.55 -0.81
N LEU A 508 -23.43 20.64 -0.64
CA LEU A 508 -24.51 21.03 -1.56
C LEU A 508 -24.01 21.25 -2.99
N HIS A 509 -22.84 21.87 -3.13
CA HIS A 509 -22.24 22.10 -4.45
C HIS A 509 -21.96 20.79 -5.20
N VAL A 510 -21.32 19.82 -4.53
CA VAL A 510 -21.04 18.51 -5.12
C VAL A 510 -22.33 17.76 -5.46
N VAL A 511 -23.33 17.81 -4.58
CA VAL A 511 -24.65 17.21 -4.81
C VAL A 511 -25.30 17.79 -6.06
N ASN A 512 -25.31 19.12 -6.22
CA ASN A 512 -25.89 19.78 -7.39
C ASN A 512 -25.20 19.35 -8.69
N ILE A 513 -23.88 19.36 -8.75
CA ILE A 513 -23.14 18.92 -9.94
C ILE A 513 -23.44 17.46 -10.30
N LEU A 514 -23.48 16.57 -9.30
CA LEU A 514 -23.79 15.17 -9.54
C LEU A 514 -25.20 14.99 -10.10
N LEU A 515 -26.19 15.68 -9.54
CA LEU A 515 -27.59 15.63 -10.01
C LEU A 515 -27.72 16.22 -11.44
N GLU A 516 -27.12 17.38 -11.70
CA GLU A 516 -27.10 18.01 -13.03
C GLU A 516 -26.40 17.13 -14.09
N CYS A 517 -25.46 16.29 -13.68
CA CYS A 517 -24.79 15.33 -14.56
C CYS A 517 -25.50 13.96 -14.64
N GLY A 518 -26.69 13.82 -14.04
CA GLY A 518 -27.54 12.63 -14.20
C GLY A 518 -27.34 11.56 -13.13
N ALA A 519 -26.89 11.93 -11.92
CA ALA A 519 -26.91 11.01 -10.78
C ALA A 519 -28.38 10.69 -10.41
N ASP A 520 -28.68 9.41 -10.21
CA ASP A 520 -29.98 8.94 -9.78
C ASP A 520 -30.22 9.26 -8.30
N PRO A 521 -31.20 10.12 -7.97
CA PRO A 521 -31.49 10.50 -6.59
C PRO A 521 -32.09 9.36 -5.76
N ASP A 522 -32.62 8.31 -6.38
CA ASP A 522 -33.22 7.14 -5.75
C ASP A 522 -32.34 5.89 -5.79
N SER A 523 -31.08 6.04 -6.21
CA SER A 523 -30.12 4.94 -6.16
C SER A 523 -30.04 4.34 -4.74
N ARG A 524 -29.90 3.00 -4.66
CA ARG A 524 -29.90 2.28 -3.37
C ARG A 524 -28.52 1.75 -3.01
N ASP A 525 -28.17 1.85 -1.76
CA ASP A 525 -27.03 1.14 -1.15
C ASP A 525 -27.40 -0.32 -0.81
N PHE A 526 -26.49 -1.06 -0.16
CA PHE A 526 -26.77 -2.46 0.22
C PHE A 526 -27.82 -2.62 1.33
N GLU A 527 -28.13 -1.58 2.06
CA GLU A 527 -29.19 -1.52 3.06
C GLU A 527 -30.48 -0.89 2.51
N ASN A 528 -30.56 -0.72 1.20
CA ASN A 528 -31.63 -0.05 0.49
C ASN A 528 -31.85 1.43 0.90
N ASN A 529 -30.86 2.09 1.52
CA ASN A 529 -30.96 3.51 1.73
C ASN A 529 -30.77 4.25 0.41
N THR A 530 -31.56 5.30 0.18
CA THR A 530 -31.33 6.28 -0.89
C THR A 530 -30.45 7.41 -0.37
N PRO A 531 -29.87 8.27 -1.25
CA PRO A 531 -29.16 9.48 -0.81
C PRO A 531 -29.99 10.35 0.13
N LEU A 532 -31.33 10.37 -0.02
CA LEU A 532 -32.23 11.08 0.86
C LEU A 532 -32.23 10.51 2.30
N HIS A 533 -32.14 9.19 2.46
CA HIS A 533 -32.00 8.57 3.79
C HIS A 533 -30.68 8.99 4.46
N ILE A 534 -29.57 8.99 3.71
CA ILE A 534 -28.26 9.40 4.24
C ILE A 534 -28.26 10.89 4.60
N ALA A 535 -28.89 11.74 3.77
CA ALA A 535 -29.05 13.18 4.07
C ALA A 535 -29.89 13.41 5.35
N ALA A 536 -30.92 12.59 5.57
CA ALA A 536 -31.74 12.63 6.79
C ALA A 536 -30.91 12.22 8.02
N LEU A 537 -30.15 11.13 7.96
CA LEU A 537 -29.25 10.68 9.03
C LEU A 537 -28.19 11.73 9.39
N ASN A 538 -27.73 12.51 8.41
CA ASN A 538 -26.77 13.59 8.62
C ASN A 538 -27.45 14.96 8.98
N ASN A 539 -28.77 14.98 9.12
CA ASN A 539 -29.54 16.17 9.49
C ASN A 539 -29.29 17.39 8.56
N CYS A 540 -29.32 17.16 7.24
CA CYS A 540 -29.03 18.18 6.23
C CYS A 540 -30.29 18.59 5.43
N PRO A 541 -31.18 19.44 5.98
CA PRO A 541 -32.47 19.77 5.36
C PRO A 541 -32.35 20.46 4.00
N VAL A 542 -31.31 21.29 3.81
CA VAL A 542 -31.07 21.97 2.51
C VAL A 542 -30.79 20.95 1.41
N ILE A 543 -29.94 19.96 1.68
CA ILE A 543 -29.60 18.90 0.70
C ILE A 543 -30.80 17.98 0.48
N MET A 544 -31.60 17.71 1.54
CA MET A 544 -32.84 16.95 1.39
C MET A 544 -33.80 17.62 0.41
N ASN A 545 -33.99 18.93 0.55
CA ASN A 545 -34.85 19.69 -0.37
C ASN A 545 -34.32 19.61 -1.81
N THR A 546 -33.01 19.78 -2.01
CA THR A 546 -32.38 19.67 -3.32
C THR A 546 -32.59 18.29 -3.96
N LEU A 547 -32.47 17.21 -3.18
CA LEU A 547 -32.72 15.85 -3.66
C LEU A 547 -34.19 15.65 -4.05
N ILE A 548 -35.13 16.16 -3.26
CA ILE A 548 -36.58 16.10 -3.55
C ILE A 548 -36.92 16.89 -4.82
N GLU A 549 -36.36 18.10 -4.97
CA GLU A 549 -36.54 18.91 -6.18
C GLU A 549 -35.95 18.21 -7.43
N ALA A 550 -34.93 17.40 -7.25
CA ALA A 550 -34.38 16.56 -8.30
C ALA A 550 -35.13 15.26 -8.56
N GLY A 551 -36.26 15.04 -7.84
CA GLY A 551 -37.13 13.89 -8.05
C GLY A 551 -36.99 12.73 -7.06
N ALA A 552 -36.21 12.87 -5.99
CA ALA A 552 -36.09 11.81 -4.97
C ALA A 552 -37.46 11.50 -4.32
N HIS A 553 -37.75 10.21 -4.18
CA HIS A 553 -39.00 9.74 -3.57
C HIS A 553 -38.93 9.80 -2.04
N ILE A 554 -39.76 10.64 -1.43
CA ILE A 554 -39.77 10.87 0.00
C ILE A 554 -40.31 9.69 0.80
N ASP A 555 -41.07 8.83 0.16
CA ASP A 555 -41.71 7.64 0.73
C ASP A 555 -41.01 6.33 0.38
N ALA A 556 -39.84 6.41 -0.27
CA ALA A 556 -38.96 5.26 -0.46
C ALA A 556 -38.55 4.67 0.92
N THR A 557 -38.57 3.36 1.04
CA THR A 557 -38.22 2.66 2.29
C THR A 557 -36.87 1.92 2.19
N ASN A 558 -36.12 1.89 3.26
CA ASN A 558 -34.89 1.09 3.38
C ASN A 558 -35.19 -0.34 3.85
N SER A 559 -34.15 -1.18 4.04
CA SER A 559 -34.28 -2.57 4.52
C SER A 559 -34.93 -2.69 5.91
N CYS A 560 -34.93 -1.61 6.70
CA CYS A 560 -35.62 -1.53 7.99
C CYS A 560 -37.06 -1.03 7.89
N GLN A 561 -37.58 -0.91 6.67
CA GLN A 561 -38.92 -0.37 6.38
C GLN A 561 -39.12 1.07 6.89
N LYS A 562 -38.04 1.87 6.97
CA LYS A 562 -38.05 3.27 7.36
C LYS A 562 -37.91 4.17 6.13
N THR A 563 -38.70 5.25 6.12
CA THR A 563 -38.51 6.33 5.14
C THR A 563 -37.42 7.30 5.61
N ALA A 564 -36.96 8.16 4.72
CA ALA A 564 -36.03 9.23 5.10
C ALA A 564 -36.60 10.16 6.19
N TYR A 565 -37.91 10.36 6.18
CA TYR A 565 -38.62 11.16 7.21
C TYR A 565 -38.55 10.51 8.60
N ASP A 566 -38.67 9.18 8.68
CA ASP A 566 -38.58 8.42 9.94
C ASP A 566 -37.17 8.42 10.56
N LEU A 567 -36.17 8.83 9.80
CA LEU A 567 -34.77 8.91 10.24
C LEU A 567 -34.37 10.33 10.71
N LEU A 568 -35.22 11.31 10.55
CA LEU A 568 -34.97 12.68 11.02
C LEU A 568 -35.02 12.78 12.55
N ASP A 569 -34.17 13.61 13.13
CA ASP A 569 -34.24 13.99 14.54
C ASP A 569 -35.54 14.78 14.80
N GLU A 570 -36.27 14.44 15.86
CA GLU A 570 -37.55 15.08 16.24
C GLU A 570 -37.47 16.62 16.32
N LYS A 571 -36.30 17.16 16.69
CA LYS A 571 -36.06 18.62 16.73
C LYS A 571 -36.00 19.28 15.36
N LEU A 572 -35.74 18.52 14.32
CA LEU A 572 -35.61 19.00 12.93
C LEU A 572 -36.92 18.84 12.14
N VAL A 573 -37.75 17.88 12.51
CA VAL A 573 -39.06 17.65 11.91
C VAL A 573 -39.90 18.93 11.94
N THR A 574 -39.79 19.73 13.02
CA THR A 574 -40.51 21.01 13.16
C THR A 574 -39.91 22.17 12.35
N LYS A 575 -38.68 22.06 11.88
CA LYS A 575 -37.97 23.08 11.08
C LYS A 575 -37.97 22.81 9.58
N THR A 576 -38.20 21.58 9.17
CA THR A 576 -38.31 21.20 7.76
C THR A 576 -39.74 21.40 7.31
N MET A 577 -39.97 22.34 6.38
CA MET A 577 -41.27 22.54 5.73
C MET A 577 -41.62 21.39 4.75
N LEU A 578 -41.13 20.18 5.02
CA LEU A 578 -41.43 18.99 4.23
C LEU A 578 -42.84 18.50 4.62
N HIS A 579 -43.84 18.96 3.89
CA HIS A 579 -45.17 18.35 3.96
C HIS A 579 -45.16 17.10 3.06
N PRO A 580 -45.13 15.86 3.63
CA PRO A 580 -45.07 14.62 2.85
C PRO A 580 -46.12 14.55 1.75
N PHE A 581 -47.31 15.05 2.05
CA PHE A 581 -48.46 15.05 1.11
C PHE A 581 -48.24 15.91 -0.14
N SER A 582 -47.28 16.82 -0.17
CA SER A 582 -47.03 17.69 -1.32
C SER A 582 -46.18 17.00 -2.40
N TYR A 583 -45.51 15.91 -2.06
CA TYR A 583 -44.55 15.24 -2.93
C TYR A 583 -44.91 13.77 -3.25
N ILE A 584 -45.88 13.18 -2.54
CA ILE A 584 -46.33 11.81 -2.79
C ILE A 584 -47.35 11.81 -3.93
N THR A 585 -47.03 11.08 -5.00
CA THR A 585 -47.92 10.93 -6.17
C THR A 585 -48.90 9.77 -5.99
N LEU A 586 -49.95 9.74 -6.82
CA LEU A 586 -50.85 8.59 -6.87
C LEU A 586 -50.13 7.30 -7.30
N GLN A 587 -49.08 7.39 -8.10
CA GLN A 587 -48.22 6.24 -8.44
C GLN A 587 -47.48 5.70 -7.22
N CYS A 588 -46.92 6.55 -6.39
CA CYS A 588 -46.25 6.16 -5.12
C CYS A 588 -47.24 5.43 -4.21
N LEU A 589 -48.44 5.99 -4.03
CA LEU A 589 -49.49 5.35 -3.22
C LEU A 589 -49.96 4.01 -3.78
N ALA A 590 -50.05 3.89 -5.10
CA ALA A 590 -50.36 2.61 -5.77
C ALA A 590 -49.24 1.58 -5.59
N ALA A 591 -47.98 1.96 -5.73
CA ALA A 591 -46.82 1.10 -5.52
C ALA A 591 -46.78 0.56 -4.09
N ARG A 592 -46.96 1.43 -3.09
CA ARG A 592 -47.08 1.06 -1.66
C ARG A 592 -48.24 0.11 -1.39
N ALA A 593 -49.39 0.31 -2.06
CA ALA A 593 -50.53 -0.59 -1.92
C ALA A 593 -50.19 -2.00 -2.51
N VAL A 594 -49.52 -2.06 -3.63
CA VAL A 594 -49.06 -3.32 -4.25
C VAL A 594 -48.13 -4.09 -3.29
N GLU A 595 -47.09 -3.44 -2.73
CA GLU A 595 -46.18 -4.04 -1.78
C GLU A 595 -46.86 -4.43 -0.47
N LYS A 596 -47.65 -3.54 0.14
CA LYS A 596 -48.37 -3.78 1.39
C LYS A 596 -49.31 -4.96 1.30
N HIS A 597 -49.99 -5.12 0.17
CA HIS A 597 -50.96 -6.21 -0.04
C HIS A 597 -50.35 -7.42 -0.75
N LYS A 598 -49.02 -7.39 -0.97
CA LYS A 598 -48.26 -8.48 -1.66
C LYS A 598 -48.92 -8.90 -2.97
N ILE A 599 -49.35 -7.94 -3.76
CA ILE A 599 -49.95 -8.22 -5.07
C ILE A 599 -48.83 -8.67 -6.03
N PRO A 600 -48.99 -9.81 -6.70
CA PRO A 600 -47.98 -10.25 -7.66
C PRO A 600 -47.85 -9.26 -8.81
N TYR A 601 -46.64 -8.77 -9.08
CA TYR A 601 -46.35 -7.81 -10.16
C TYR A 601 -45.14 -8.23 -11.01
N LYS A 602 -44.20 -9.01 -10.42
CA LYS A 602 -42.97 -9.43 -11.11
C LYS A 602 -43.28 -10.27 -12.34
N GLY A 603 -42.76 -9.83 -13.49
CA GLY A 603 -43.04 -10.42 -14.79
C GLY A 603 -44.43 -10.12 -15.37
N LEU A 604 -45.24 -9.28 -14.70
CA LEU A 604 -46.59 -8.90 -15.12
C LEU A 604 -46.68 -7.45 -15.55
N VAL A 605 -45.72 -6.63 -15.17
CA VAL A 605 -45.60 -5.21 -15.56
C VAL A 605 -44.23 -4.95 -16.19
N PRO A 606 -44.05 -3.85 -16.93
CA PRO A 606 -42.74 -3.49 -17.47
C PRO A 606 -41.67 -3.34 -16.37
N ASP A 607 -40.41 -3.65 -16.70
CA ASP A 607 -39.25 -3.63 -15.75
C ASP A 607 -39.11 -2.27 -15.02
N GLU A 608 -39.43 -1.17 -15.72
CA GLU A 608 -39.43 0.18 -15.15
C GLU A 608 -40.45 0.34 -14.01
N LEU A 609 -41.64 -0.27 -14.15
CA LEU A 609 -42.67 -0.27 -13.11
C LEU A 609 -42.36 -1.26 -11.99
N GLU A 610 -41.70 -2.39 -12.30
CA GLU A 610 -41.22 -3.29 -11.26
C GLU A 610 -40.22 -2.58 -10.35
N SER A 611 -39.21 -1.93 -10.94
CA SER A 611 -38.22 -1.14 -10.20
C SER A 611 -38.86 0.00 -9.40
N PHE A 612 -39.89 0.64 -9.95
CA PHE A 612 -40.65 1.68 -9.25
C PHE A 612 -41.44 1.14 -8.06
N ILE A 613 -42.07 -0.03 -8.18
CA ILE A 613 -42.80 -0.68 -7.10
C ILE A 613 -41.82 -1.11 -6.00
N GLU A 614 -40.67 -1.69 -6.37
CA GLU A 614 -39.64 -2.10 -5.43
C GLU A 614 -39.01 -0.93 -4.63
N LEU A 615 -39.11 0.29 -5.17
CA LEU A 615 -38.64 1.50 -4.48
C LEU A 615 -39.54 1.85 -3.27
N HIS A 616 -40.82 1.53 -3.28
CA HIS A 616 -41.81 1.93 -2.28
C HIS A 616 -42.18 0.80 -1.31
#